data_d2970a46955978ffbfc0b4d3a708847a
#
_entry.id   d2970a46955978ffbfc0b4d3a708847a
#
_cell.length_a   1.000
_cell.length_b   1.000
_cell.length_c   1.000
_cell.angle_alpha   90.00
_cell.angle_beta   90.00
_cell.angle_gamma   90.00
#
_symmetry.space_group_name_H-M   'P 1'
#
loop_
_entity.id
_entity.type
_entity.pdbx_description
1 polymer ?
#
loop_
_entity_poly.entity_id
_entity_poly.type
_entity_poly.pdbx_seq_one_letter_code
_entity_poly.pdbx_strand_id
1 'polypeptide(L)'
;YKKVSGFAVITGYTGKAQQICVPSTLGGLPVRTIREQAFADTECKTVILSPGIHEVEKWAFRNSRLEQLYIYDDLEKISDYAFQGCAMLRTLHINAIEAPAYSGNYFDTFQDKYDRLLALKDKKKIVLFSGSSTRFGYDSAMLNQAFPDYEVVNMGVFAYSPALPQLELIRSCMKEGDILLDSPEFDAANRQFCYQKELDYATFAMMESNYDAFADLDLREYAQVFTAFSAYQTARQDIERKNYDVCASDYDEDGNEVEEPSYNEYGDYVVYRPNSTSEKPIYGLPVNY
;
A
#
# COMPACT_ATOMS: atom_id res chain seq x y z
N TYR A 1 -4.85 14.23 30.35
CA TYR A 1 -5.10 12.79 30.23
C TYR A 1 -5.79 12.24 31.45
N LYS A 2 -6.40 11.06 31.29
CA LYS A 2 -6.97 10.29 32.39
C LYS A 2 -6.26 8.93 32.49
N LYS A 3 -6.22 8.39 33.71
CA LYS A 3 -5.77 7.01 33.96
C LYS A 3 -6.98 6.07 33.83
N VAL A 4 -6.86 5.05 32.99
CA VAL A 4 -7.87 4.03 32.77
C VAL A 4 -7.18 2.66 32.73
N SER A 5 -7.55 1.75 33.63
CA SER A 5 -7.02 0.36 33.66
C SER A 5 -5.50 0.25 33.50
N GLY A 6 -4.74 1.14 34.14
CA GLY A 6 -3.27 1.11 34.08
C GLY A 6 -2.65 1.84 32.88
N PHE A 7 -3.45 2.43 32.00
CA PHE A 7 -2.99 3.19 30.83
C PHE A 7 -3.36 4.69 30.95
N ALA A 8 -2.63 5.52 30.20
CA ALA A 8 -2.97 6.90 30.00
C ALA A 8 -3.86 7.03 28.74
N VAL A 9 -4.96 7.77 28.88
CA VAL A 9 -5.86 8.10 27.78
C VAL A 9 -5.81 9.61 27.58
N ILE A 10 -5.46 10.08 26.38
CA ILE A 10 -5.43 11.51 26.06
C ILE A 10 -6.87 12.02 25.96
N THR A 11 -7.22 13.00 26.76
CA THR A 11 -8.61 13.52 26.84
C THR A 11 -8.73 14.96 26.38
N GLY A 12 -7.64 15.62 26.02
CA GLY A 12 -7.64 16.98 25.51
C GLY A 12 -6.25 17.56 25.34
N TYR A 13 -6.16 18.55 24.48
CA TYR A 13 -4.98 19.35 24.24
C TYR A 13 -5.34 20.84 24.26
N THR A 14 -4.61 21.62 25.02
CA THR A 14 -4.85 23.07 25.20
C THR A 14 -3.71 23.94 24.67
N GLY A 15 -2.68 23.32 24.07
CA GLY A 15 -1.55 24.01 23.50
C GLY A 15 -1.86 24.67 22.16
N LYS A 16 -0.86 25.41 21.64
CA LYS A 16 -0.92 26.09 20.32
C LYS A 16 0.24 25.70 19.41
N ALA A 17 0.90 24.56 19.67
CA ALA A 17 2.00 24.11 18.85
C ALA A 17 1.52 23.72 17.44
N GLN A 18 2.33 24.07 16.43
CA GLN A 18 2.07 23.67 15.05
C GLN A 18 2.39 22.19 14.81
N GLN A 19 3.29 21.63 15.62
CA GLN A 19 3.63 20.21 15.61
C GLN A 19 3.42 19.63 17.01
N ILE A 20 2.74 18.52 17.08
CA ILE A 20 2.43 17.80 18.32
C ILE A 20 3.01 16.38 18.20
N CYS A 21 3.84 16.01 19.16
CA CYS A 21 4.24 14.62 19.36
C CYS A 21 3.46 14.09 20.57
N VAL A 22 2.57 13.15 20.35
CA VAL A 22 1.87 12.45 21.42
C VAL A 22 2.80 11.39 21.98
N PRO A 23 3.24 11.49 23.24
CA PRO A 23 4.26 10.60 23.77
C PRO A 23 3.71 9.19 24.00
N SER A 24 4.58 8.19 23.99
CA SER A 24 4.24 6.80 24.32
C SER A 24 3.90 6.59 25.81
N THR A 25 4.30 7.54 26.70
CA THR A 25 4.05 7.48 28.14
C THR A 25 3.66 8.84 28.69
N LEU A 26 2.71 8.87 29.63
CA LEU A 26 2.34 10.05 30.42
C LEU A 26 2.16 9.69 31.89
N GLY A 27 2.84 10.43 32.77
CA GLY A 27 2.78 10.19 34.20
C GLY A 27 3.23 8.77 34.59
N GLY A 28 4.18 8.20 33.86
CA GLY A 28 4.65 6.83 34.07
C GLY A 28 3.73 5.73 33.54
N LEU A 29 2.68 6.11 32.79
CA LEU A 29 1.72 5.15 32.23
C LEU A 29 1.85 5.13 30.69
N PRO A 30 1.77 3.96 30.05
CA PRO A 30 1.74 3.88 28.58
C PRO A 30 0.45 4.57 28.05
N VAL A 31 0.60 5.36 27.00
CA VAL A 31 -0.52 6.01 26.27
C VAL A 31 -1.07 5.01 25.27
N ARG A 32 -2.38 4.72 25.37
CA ARG A 32 -3.05 3.73 24.52
C ARG A 32 -4.12 4.32 23.61
N THR A 33 -4.77 5.40 24.02
CA THR A 33 -5.96 5.90 23.33
C THR A 33 -5.93 7.42 23.23
N ILE A 34 -6.27 7.92 22.06
CA ILE A 34 -6.64 9.31 21.81
C ILE A 34 -8.16 9.38 21.86
N ARG A 35 -8.71 10.05 22.87
CA ARG A 35 -10.13 10.09 23.13
C ARG A 35 -10.88 11.02 22.18
N GLU A 36 -12.19 10.81 22.13
CA GLU A 36 -13.12 11.68 21.42
C GLU A 36 -12.83 13.16 21.71
N GLN A 37 -12.72 13.95 20.66
CA GLN A 37 -12.47 15.40 20.67
C GLN A 37 -11.16 15.85 21.34
N ALA A 38 -10.21 14.96 21.62
CA ALA A 38 -8.98 15.32 22.34
C ALA A 38 -8.14 16.39 21.65
N PHE A 39 -8.16 16.43 20.32
CA PHE A 39 -7.47 17.41 19.49
C PHE A 39 -8.41 18.14 18.52
N ALA A 40 -9.73 18.16 18.82
CA ALA A 40 -10.68 18.85 17.97
C ALA A 40 -10.38 20.36 17.92
N ASP A 41 -10.65 20.98 16.76
CA ASP A 41 -10.51 22.42 16.50
C ASP A 41 -9.10 22.99 16.77
N THR A 42 -8.06 22.13 16.73
CA THR A 42 -6.68 22.55 16.95
C THR A 42 -6.05 23.15 15.69
N GLU A 43 -5.11 24.11 15.90
CA GLU A 43 -4.34 24.76 14.84
C GLU A 43 -3.07 23.97 14.44
N CYS A 44 -2.88 22.76 14.99
CA CYS A 44 -1.71 21.94 14.69
C CYS A 44 -1.73 21.46 13.23
N LYS A 45 -0.55 21.50 12.60
CA LYS A 45 -0.34 21.07 11.21
C LYS A 45 0.23 19.66 11.11
N THR A 46 1.02 19.28 12.10
CA THR A 46 1.67 17.97 12.11
C THR A 46 1.39 17.28 13.44
N VAL A 47 0.91 16.06 13.38
CA VAL A 47 0.73 15.19 14.54
C VAL A 47 1.55 13.92 14.36
N ILE A 48 2.31 13.57 15.38
CA ILE A 48 3.07 12.33 15.47
C ILE A 48 2.47 11.54 16.62
N LEU A 49 1.85 10.42 16.33
CA LEU A 49 1.40 9.44 17.32
C LEU A 49 2.56 8.48 17.59
N SER A 50 3.03 8.40 18.82
CA SER A 50 4.12 7.48 19.19
C SER A 50 3.64 6.02 19.17
N PRO A 51 4.55 5.05 19.06
CA PRO A 51 4.21 3.62 19.17
C PRO A 51 3.53 3.31 20.50
N GLY A 52 2.70 2.30 20.53
CA GLY A 52 1.90 1.89 21.68
C GLY A 52 0.53 2.57 21.77
N ILE A 53 0.20 3.49 20.86
CA ILE A 53 -1.14 4.06 20.73
C ILE A 53 -1.96 3.12 19.83
N HIS A 54 -2.97 2.47 20.39
CA HIS A 54 -3.75 1.43 19.71
C HIS A 54 -5.06 1.95 19.12
N GLU A 55 -5.60 3.06 19.65
CA GLU A 55 -6.89 3.56 19.20
C GLU A 55 -6.96 5.09 19.12
N VAL A 56 -7.55 5.58 18.02
CA VAL A 56 -7.99 6.96 17.84
C VAL A 56 -9.51 6.95 17.78
N GLU A 57 -10.16 7.53 18.79
CA GLU A 57 -11.62 7.56 18.91
C GLU A 57 -12.26 8.54 17.93
N LYS A 58 -13.60 8.41 17.79
CA LYS A 58 -14.43 9.25 16.94
C LYS A 58 -14.20 10.75 17.24
N TRP A 59 -14.06 11.56 16.19
CA TRP A 59 -13.86 13.02 16.26
C TRP A 59 -12.61 13.48 17.00
N ALA A 60 -11.66 12.61 17.26
CA ALA A 60 -10.45 12.94 18.04
C ALA A 60 -9.72 14.19 17.50
N PHE A 61 -9.67 14.36 16.19
CA PHE A 61 -9.04 15.48 15.49
C PHE A 61 -10.03 16.33 14.67
N ARG A 62 -11.32 16.25 14.96
CA ARG A 62 -12.36 16.95 14.21
C ARG A 62 -12.00 18.42 13.97
N ASN A 63 -12.17 18.90 12.71
CA ASN A 63 -11.92 20.27 12.28
C ASN A 63 -10.50 20.81 12.58
N SER A 64 -9.54 19.97 12.90
CA SER A 64 -8.15 20.42 13.08
C SER A 64 -7.53 20.86 11.75
N ARG A 65 -6.53 21.73 11.80
CA ARG A 65 -5.77 22.19 10.62
C ARG A 65 -4.64 21.25 10.23
N LEU A 66 -4.79 19.98 10.56
CA LEU A 66 -3.81 18.95 10.32
C LEU A 66 -3.50 18.82 8.82
N GLU A 67 -2.22 18.85 8.47
CA GLU A 67 -1.70 18.68 7.11
C GLU A 67 -0.99 17.32 6.96
N GLN A 68 -0.30 16.88 8.03
CA GLN A 68 0.50 15.65 8.05
C GLN A 68 0.23 14.83 9.30
N LEU A 69 0.05 13.53 9.13
CA LEU A 69 -0.13 12.59 10.22
C LEU A 69 0.95 11.50 10.16
N TYR A 70 1.62 11.28 11.28
CA TYR A 70 2.58 10.18 11.46
C TYR A 70 1.99 9.19 12.46
N ILE A 71 1.90 7.93 12.06
CA ILE A 71 1.43 6.81 12.89
C ILE A 71 2.43 5.67 12.84
N TYR A 72 2.21 4.68 13.69
CA TYR A 72 2.89 3.40 13.65
C TYR A 72 1.90 2.29 13.32
N ASP A 73 2.39 1.18 12.79
CA ASP A 73 1.55 0.07 12.34
C ASP A 73 1.04 -0.85 13.48
N ASP A 74 1.32 -0.47 14.74
CA ASP A 74 0.65 -1.00 15.93
C ASP A 74 -0.63 -0.22 16.32
N LEU A 75 -0.97 0.82 15.57
CA LEU A 75 -2.26 1.49 15.69
C LEU A 75 -3.36 0.62 15.09
N GLU A 76 -4.12 -0.04 15.94
CA GLU A 76 -5.11 -1.06 15.55
C GLU A 76 -6.38 -0.46 14.94
N LYS A 77 -6.79 0.72 15.45
CA LYS A 77 -8.09 1.28 15.10
C LYS A 77 -8.10 2.80 15.02
N ILE A 78 -8.62 3.29 13.91
CA ILE A 78 -9.02 4.68 13.74
C ILE A 78 -10.53 4.69 13.53
N SER A 79 -11.25 5.24 14.50
CA SER A 79 -12.72 5.29 14.45
C SER A 79 -13.23 6.19 13.33
N ASP A 80 -14.41 5.88 12.81
CA ASP A 80 -15.09 6.72 11.83
C ASP A 80 -15.16 8.17 12.31
N TYR A 81 -15.01 9.10 11.38
CA TYR A 81 -15.02 10.53 11.65
C TYR A 81 -13.91 11.04 12.60
N ALA A 82 -12.89 10.23 12.95
CA ALA A 82 -11.78 10.70 13.80
C ALA A 82 -11.14 11.98 13.28
N PHE A 83 -11.00 12.09 11.96
CA PHE A 83 -10.44 13.23 11.23
C PHE A 83 -11.49 14.03 10.43
N GLN A 84 -12.76 13.98 10.85
CA GLN A 84 -13.83 14.73 10.17
C GLN A 84 -13.52 16.23 10.13
N GLY A 85 -13.61 16.84 8.94
CA GLY A 85 -13.36 18.27 8.76
C GLY A 85 -11.87 18.66 8.71
N CYS A 86 -10.93 17.70 8.73
CA CYS A 86 -9.51 17.96 8.52
C CYS A 86 -9.21 18.16 7.02
N ALA A 87 -9.77 19.21 6.42
CA ALA A 87 -9.69 19.45 4.97
C ALA A 87 -8.27 19.67 4.42
N MET A 88 -7.31 19.91 5.30
CA MET A 88 -5.90 20.14 4.93
C MET A 88 -5.05 18.86 5.00
N LEU A 89 -5.57 17.78 5.59
CA LEU A 89 -4.83 16.53 5.77
C LEU A 89 -4.59 15.85 4.41
N ARG A 90 -3.33 15.83 4.00
CA ARG A 90 -2.90 15.33 2.69
C ARG A 90 -1.84 14.24 2.74
N THR A 91 -1.08 14.14 3.85
CA THR A 91 0.03 13.20 3.93
C THR A 91 -0.11 12.30 5.15
N LEU A 92 0.00 11.00 4.92
CA LEU A 92 0.07 9.97 5.95
C LEU A 92 1.45 9.30 5.89
N HIS A 93 2.14 9.29 7.02
CA HIS A 93 3.36 8.53 7.21
C HIS A 93 3.08 7.38 8.18
N ILE A 94 3.36 6.16 7.75
CA ILE A 94 3.22 4.96 8.57
C ILE A 94 4.62 4.42 8.83
N ASN A 95 4.96 4.21 10.09
CA ASN A 95 6.24 3.64 10.50
C ASN A 95 6.02 2.18 10.91
N ALA A 96 6.73 1.26 10.25
CA ALA A 96 6.65 -0.15 10.57
C ALA A 96 7.39 -0.47 11.87
N ILE A 97 6.74 -1.18 12.76
CA ILE A 97 7.33 -1.83 13.95
C ILE A 97 6.95 -3.31 14.02
N GLU A 98 5.92 -3.71 13.28
CA GLU A 98 5.50 -5.10 13.14
C GLU A 98 6.11 -5.72 11.88
N ALA A 99 6.28 -7.04 11.88
CA ALA A 99 6.72 -7.74 10.68
C ALA A 99 5.58 -7.77 9.63
N PRO A 100 5.89 -7.67 8.32
CA PRO A 100 4.90 -7.77 7.28
C PRO A 100 4.10 -9.09 7.38
N ALA A 101 2.77 -9.00 7.35
CA ALA A 101 1.88 -10.14 7.46
C ALA A 101 1.55 -10.76 6.08
N TYR A 102 1.64 -9.97 5.02
CA TYR A 102 1.32 -10.36 3.64
C TYR A 102 2.54 -10.78 2.82
N SER A 103 3.68 -11.08 3.48
CA SER A 103 4.85 -11.61 2.80
C SER A 103 4.57 -12.98 2.16
N GLY A 104 5.12 -13.25 0.98
CA GLY A 104 4.94 -14.52 0.25
C GLY A 104 3.63 -14.60 -0.54
N ASN A 105 2.95 -13.49 -0.80
CA ASN A 105 1.73 -13.46 -1.59
C ASN A 105 1.76 -12.41 -2.72
N TYR A 106 0.62 -12.18 -3.39
CA TYR A 106 0.54 -11.21 -4.50
C TYR A 106 0.90 -9.77 -4.11
N PHE A 107 0.80 -9.41 -2.85
CA PHE A 107 0.98 -8.03 -2.41
C PHE A 107 2.44 -7.65 -2.18
N ASP A 108 3.28 -8.59 -1.73
CA ASP A 108 4.65 -8.29 -1.29
C ASP A 108 5.59 -7.81 -2.41
N THR A 109 5.24 -8.12 -3.66
CA THR A 109 6.05 -7.70 -4.82
C THR A 109 5.84 -6.25 -5.24
N PHE A 110 4.82 -5.58 -4.71
CA PHE A 110 4.53 -4.19 -5.09
C PHE A 110 5.71 -3.28 -4.77
N GLN A 111 6.35 -3.45 -3.63
CA GLN A 111 7.43 -2.59 -3.19
C GLN A 111 8.63 -2.65 -4.13
N ASP A 112 9.09 -3.85 -4.49
CA ASP A 112 10.23 -4.02 -5.41
C ASP A 112 9.96 -3.37 -6.78
N LYS A 113 8.72 -3.51 -7.27
CA LYS A 113 8.27 -2.89 -8.52
C LYS A 113 8.24 -1.36 -8.42
N TYR A 114 7.75 -0.84 -7.30
CA TYR A 114 7.71 0.60 -7.06
C TYR A 114 9.10 1.19 -6.87
N ASP A 115 9.99 0.52 -6.16
CA ASP A 115 11.40 0.93 -5.99
C ASP A 115 12.12 0.98 -7.36
N ARG A 116 11.89 -0.01 -8.23
CA ARG A 116 12.39 0.03 -9.59
C ARG A 116 11.82 1.23 -10.37
N LEU A 117 10.52 1.48 -10.26
CA LEU A 117 9.88 2.62 -10.93
C LEU A 117 10.48 3.96 -10.46
N LEU A 118 10.72 4.11 -9.16
CA LEU A 118 11.40 5.26 -8.57
C LEU A 118 12.84 5.41 -9.09
N ALA A 119 13.59 4.31 -9.15
CA ALA A 119 14.97 4.31 -9.67
C ALA A 119 15.05 4.73 -11.14
N LEU A 120 13.98 4.50 -11.90
CA LEU A 120 13.87 4.84 -13.32
C LEU A 120 13.15 6.17 -13.57
N LYS A 121 12.90 6.99 -12.54
CA LYS A 121 12.15 8.24 -12.66
C LYS A 121 12.66 9.16 -13.76
N ASP A 122 14.00 9.25 -13.90
CA ASP A 122 14.66 10.11 -14.89
C ASP A 122 14.94 9.40 -16.22
N LYS A 123 14.65 8.11 -16.33
CA LYS A 123 14.79 7.33 -17.56
C LYS A 123 13.52 7.38 -18.38
N LYS A 124 13.67 7.25 -19.70
CA LYS A 124 12.53 7.03 -20.60
C LYS A 124 12.05 5.59 -20.41
N LYS A 125 10.75 5.39 -20.19
CA LYS A 125 10.25 4.08 -19.78
C LYS A 125 8.90 3.71 -20.36
N ILE A 126 8.66 2.41 -20.40
CA ILE A 126 7.34 1.79 -20.61
C ILE A 126 6.94 1.16 -19.30
N VAL A 127 5.81 1.58 -18.74
CA VAL A 127 5.21 1.03 -17.54
C VAL A 127 4.04 0.14 -17.95
N LEU A 128 4.10 -1.14 -17.60
CA LEU A 128 3.02 -2.10 -17.79
C LEU A 128 2.18 -2.10 -16.51
N PHE A 129 0.88 -1.91 -16.63
CA PHE A 129 0.01 -1.80 -15.47
C PHE A 129 -1.29 -2.59 -15.67
N SER A 130 -1.68 -3.33 -14.68
CA SER A 130 -2.98 -3.92 -14.35
C SER A 130 -2.83 -4.90 -13.17
N GLY A 131 -3.70 -5.92 -13.10
CA GLY A 131 -3.67 -6.97 -12.09
C GLY A 131 -2.72 -8.12 -12.43
N SER A 132 -3.12 -9.32 -12.01
CA SER A 132 -2.32 -10.53 -12.16
C SER A 132 -2.07 -10.94 -13.61
N SER A 133 -2.97 -10.62 -14.54
CA SER A 133 -2.74 -10.89 -15.96
C SER A 133 -1.53 -10.15 -16.50
N THR A 134 -1.28 -8.92 -16.06
CA THR A 134 -0.07 -8.16 -16.38
C THR A 134 1.15 -8.74 -15.69
N ARG A 135 1.03 -9.12 -14.42
CA ARG A 135 2.10 -9.74 -13.64
C ARG A 135 2.69 -10.97 -14.34
N PHE A 136 1.83 -11.84 -14.91
CA PHE A 136 2.23 -13.11 -15.51
C PHE A 136 2.32 -13.09 -17.04
N GLY A 137 1.67 -12.14 -17.70
CA GLY A 137 1.41 -12.18 -19.13
C GLY A 137 2.42 -11.47 -20.01
N TYR A 138 3.31 -10.65 -19.45
CA TYR A 138 4.27 -9.89 -20.22
C TYR A 138 5.70 -10.48 -20.11
N ASP A 139 6.46 -10.34 -21.20
CA ASP A 139 7.89 -10.51 -21.25
C ASP A 139 8.54 -9.14 -21.41
N SER A 140 8.92 -8.54 -20.30
CA SER A 140 9.49 -7.19 -20.28
C SER A 140 10.89 -7.15 -20.89
N ALA A 141 11.65 -8.26 -20.83
CA ALA A 141 12.94 -8.35 -21.47
C ALA A 141 12.81 -8.29 -23.00
N MET A 142 11.81 -8.98 -23.57
CA MET A 142 11.50 -8.92 -24.99
C MET A 142 11.07 -7.52 -25.41
N LEU A 143 10.23 -6.85 -24.60
CA LEU A 143 9.84 -5.46 -24.85
C LEU A 143 11.02 -4.51 -24.81
N ASN A 144 11.93 -4.69 -23.85
CA ASN A 144 13.16 -3.88 -23.76
C ASN A 144 14.06 -4.05 -24.97
N GLN A 145 14.16 -5.27 -25.51
CA GLN A 145 14.91 -5.53 -26.76
C GLN A 145 14.24 -4.88 -27.97
N ALA A 146 12.91 -4.91 -28.04
CA ALA A 146 12.17 -4.30 -29.15
C ALA A 146 12.18 -2.75 -29.10
N PHE A 147 12.31 -2.18 -27.91
CA PHE A 147 12.31 -0.74 -27.68
C PHE A 147 13.54 -0.31 -26.86
N PRO A 148 14.75 -0.37 -27.41
CA PRO A 148 16.01 -0.21 -26.68
C PRO A 148 16.21 1.20 -26.09
N ASP A 149 15.44 2.18 -26.51
CA ASP A 149 15.44 3.54 -25.95
C ASP A 149 14.63 3.67 -24.66
N TYR A 150 13.94 2.61 -24.25
CA TYR A 150 13.07 2.59 -23.08
C TYR A 150 13.55 1.56 -22.06
N GLU A 151 13.38 1.91 -20.80
CA GLU A 151 13.41 0.94 -19.71
C GLU A 151 11.99 0.39 -19.50
N VAL A 152 11.85 -0.89 -19.16
CA VAL A 152 10.53 -1.51 -18.92
C VAL A 152 10.34 -1.80 -17.45
N VAL A 153 9.14 -1.51 -16.94
CA VAL A 153 8.73 -1.82 -15.56
C VAL A 153 7.37 -2.49 -15.58
N ASN A 154 7.26 -3.68 -15.00
CA ASN A 154 6.00 -4.38 -14.84
C ASN A 154 5.41 -4.10 -13.45
N MET A 155 4.39 -3.27 -13.39
CA MET A 155 3.63 -2.88 -12.19
C MET A 155 2.39 -3.74 -11.95
N GLY A 156 2.24 -4.87 -12.65
CA GLY A 156 1.14 -5.81 -12.40
C GLY A 156 1.26 -6.49 -11.04
N VAL A 157 0.19 -6.46 -10.23
CA VAL A 157 0.16 -7.06 -8.88
C VAL A 157 -1.03 -8.00 -8.76
N PHE A 158 -2.17 -7.50 -8.33
CA PHE A 158 -3.37 -8.29 -8.03
C PHE A 158 -4.61 -7.65 -8.63
N ALA A 159 -5.43 -8.49 -9.29
CA ALA A 159 -6.60 -8.02 -10.06
C ALA A 159 -7.67 -7.32 -9.21
N TYR A 160 -7.74 -7.62 -7.91
CA TYR A 160 -8.74 -7.05 -7.00
C TYR A 160 -8.19 -5.92 -6.11
N SER A 161 -7.01 -5.41 -6.40
CA SER A 161 -6.49 -4.24 -5.71
C SER A 161 -6.95 -2.93 -6.38
N PRO A 162 -7.18 -1.85 -5.61
CA PRO A 162 -7.54 -0.56 -6.17
C PRO A 162 -6.48 -0.04 -7.13
N ALA A 163 -6.90 0.29 -8.36
CA ALA A 163 -5.99 0.76 -9.40
C ALA A 163 -5.58 2.23 -9.25
N LEU A 164 -6.50 3.09 -8.77
CA LEU A 164 -6.25 4.54 -8.75
C LEU A 164 -5.10 4.97 -7.84
N PRO A 165 -4.93 4.43 -6.61
CA PRO A 165 -3.74 4.73 -5.82
C PRO A 165 -2.44 4.32 -6.51
N GLN A 166 -2.42 3.13 -7.12
CA GLN A 166 -1.25 2.66 -7.87
C GLN A 166 -0.95 3.56 -9.08
N LEU A 167 -1.99 3.96 -9.83
CA LEU A 167 -1.85 4.88 -10.96
C LEU A 167 -1.38 6.27 -10.54
N GLU A 168 -1.77 6.76 -9.36
CA GLU A 168 -1.25 8.00 -8.80
C GLU A 168 0.25 7.91 -8.54
N LEU A 169 0.71 6.84 -7.90
CA LEU A 169 2.13 6.57 -7.67
C LEU A 169 2.90 6.44 -8.99
N ILE A 170 2.37 5.68 -9.96
CA ILE A 170 2.97 5.55 -11.29
C ILE A 170 3.08 6.92 -11.96
N ARG A 171 2.02 7.71 -11.95
CA ARG A 171 2.00 9.04 -12.54
C ARG A 171 3.04 9.98 -11.94
N SER A 172 3.29 9.89 -10.64
CA SER A 172 4.31 10.71 -9.95
C SER A 172 5.73 10.44 -10.46
N CYS A 173 5.95 9.26 -11.04
CA CYS A 173 7.23 8.81 -11.58
C CYS A 173 7.32 8.96 -13.13
N MET A 174 6.25 9.36 -13.79
CA MET A 174 6.22 9.50 -15.26
C MET A 174 6.57 10.92 -15.71
N LYS A 175 7.11 11.01 -16.91
CA LYS A 175 7.45 12.26 -17.58
C LYS A 175 7.06 12.21 -19.06
N GLU A 176 7.17 13.35 -19.74
CA GLU A 176 6.91 13.45 -21.18
C GLU A 176 7.76 12.45 -21.98
N GLY A 177 7.09 11.71 -22.85
CA GLY A 177 7.69 10.66 -23.68
C GLY A 177 7.72 9.28 -23.05
N ASP A 178 7.32 9.11 -21.79
CA ASP A 178 7.06 7.80 -21.19
C ASP A 178 5.73 7.20 -21.73
N ILE A 179 5.61 5.89 -21.64
CA ILE A 179 4.44 5.14 -22.09
C ILE A 179 3.86 4.38 -20.90
N LEU A 180 2.58 4.56 -20.63
CA LEU A 180 1.80 3.68 -19.76
C LEU A 180 0.95 2.76 -20.62
N LEU A 181 1.19 1.46 -20.50
CA LEU A 181 0.35 0.42 -21.10
C LEU A 181 -0.56 -0.13 -20.02
N ASP A 182 -1.79 0.34 -19.99
CA ASP A 182 -2.83 -0.12 -19.08
C ASP A 182 -3.64 -1.23 -19.76
N SER A 183 -3.60 -2.44 -19.19
CA SER A 183 -4.24 -3.64 -19.71
C SER A 183 -5.26 -4.16 -18.70
N PRO A 184 -6.42 -3.48 -18.52
CA PRO A 184 -7.39 -3.83 -17.49
C PRO A 184 -7.93 -5.25 -17.69
N GLU A 185 -8.21 -5.93 -16.58
CA GLU A 185 -8.82 -7.26 -16.60
C GLU A 185 -10.14 -7.26 -17.38
N PHE A 186 -10.43 -8.35 -18.07
CA PHE A 186 -11.57 -8.44 -19.00
C PHE A 186 -12.94 -8.34 -18.32
N ASP A 187 -13.05 -8.77 -17.08
CA ASP A 187 -14.29 -8.73 -16.33
C ASP A 187 -14.73 -7.29 -16.03
N ALA A 188 -15.95 -6.94 -16.47
CA ALA A 188 -16.52 -5.60 -16.25
C ALA A 188 -16.69 -5.26 -14.76
N ALA A 189 -17.03 -6.24 -13.92
CA ALA A 189 -17.18 -6.05 -12.46
C ALA A 189 -15.82 -5.80 -11.81
N ASN A 190 -14.82 -6.56 -12.17
CA ASN A 190 -13.44 -6.39 -11.71
C ASN A 190 -12.91 -5.01 -12.12
N ARG A 191 -13.10 -4.62 -13.39
CA ARG A 191 -12.69 -3.31 -13.88
C ARG A 191 -13.37 -2.17 -13.11
N GLN A 192 -14.68 -2.29 -12.85
CA GLN A 192 -15.40 -1.29 -12.06
C GLN A 192 -14.83 -1.20 -10.63
N PHE A 193 -14.53 -2.33 -10.01
CA PHE A 193 -13.94 -2.38 -8.66
C PHE A 193 -12.54 -1.75 -8.65
N CYS A 194 -11.64 -2.17 -9.54
CA CYS A 194 -10.24 -1.73 -9.55
C CYS A 194 -10.08 -0.24 -9.80
N TYR A 195 -10.93 0.35 -10.67
CA TYR A 195 -10.84 1.78 -11.02
C TYR A 195 -11.74 2.67 -10.14
N GLN A 196 -12.16 2.20 -8.98
CA GLN A 196 -12.75 3.07 -7.97
C GLN A 196 -11.68 3.97 -7.32
N LYS A 197 -12.05 5.23 -7.05
CA LYS A 197 -11.18 6.19 -6.36
C LYS A 197 -11.28 6.00 -4.85
N GLU A 198 -11.02 4.78 -4.37
CA GLU A 198 -11.08 4.43 -2.97
C GLU A 198 -9.86 3.59 -2.58
N LEU A 199 -9.36 3.81 -1.37
CA LEU A 199 -8.39 2.93 -0.74
C LEU A 199 -9.16 1.81 -0.04
N ASP A 200 -8.62 0.61 -0.10
CA ASP A 200 -9.08 -0.51 0.70
C ASP A 200 -7.92 -1.17 1.46
N TYR A 201 -8.18 -2.27 2.17
CA TYR A 201 -7.17 -3.00 2.92
C TYR A 201 -6.03 -3.51 2.03
N ALA A 202 -6.30 -3.85 0.76
CA ALA A 202 -5.30 -4.38 -0.17
C ALA A 202 -4.24 -3.32 -0.53
N THR A 203 -4.61 -2.03 -0.54
CA THR A 203 -3.65 -0.94 -0.72
C THR A 203 -2.61 -0.93 0.40
N PHE A 204 -3.04 -1.06 1.65
CA PHE A 204 -2.14 -1.13 2.80
C PHE A 204 -1.33 -2.42 2.80
N ALA A 205 -1.93 -3.55 2.45
CA ALA A 205 -1.25 -4.84 2.35
C ALA A 205 -0.13 -4.85 1.30
N MET A 206 -0.33 -4.18 0.15
CA MET A 206 0.71 -4.03 -0.87
C MET A 206 1.90 -3.20 -0.42
N MET A 207 1.67 -2.26 0.49
CA MET A 207 2.68 -1.27 0.93
C MET A 207 3.26 -1.59 2.31
N GLU A 208 2.89 -2.71 2.94
CA GLU A 208 3.31 -2.99 4.32
C GLU A 208 4.80 -3.28 4.51
N SER A 209 5.49 -3.73 3.48
CA SER A 209 6.95 -3.92 3.53
C SER A 209 7.71 -2.58 3.53
N ASN A 210 7.12 -1.54 2.95
CA ASN A 210 7.60 -0.17 3.03
C ASN A 210 6.44 0.82 2.82
N TYR A 211 5.98 1.43 3.91
CA TYR A 211 4.87 2.37 3.86
C TYR A 211 5.23 3.76 3.28
N ASP A 212 6.48 4.01 2.88
CA ASP A 212 6.89 5.33 2.37
C ASP A 212 6.06 5.75 1.14
N ALA A 213 5.56 4.79 0.36
CA ALA A 213 4.67 5.04 -0.76
C ALA A 213 3.39 5.81 -0.38
N PHE A 214 2.90 5.68 0.87
CA PHE A 214 1.74 6.46 1.34
C PHE A 214 2.02 7.97 1.41
N ALA A 215 3.27 8.38 1.63
CA ALA A 215 3.64 9.79 1.65
C ALA A 215 3.54 10.45 0.26
N ASP A 216 3.57 9.65 -0.80
CA ASP A 216 3.46 10.09 -2.19
C ASP A 216 2.00 10.19 -2.67
N LEU A 217 1.02 9.70 -1.87
CA LEU A 217 -0.41 9.82 -2.15
C LEU A 217 -0.99 11.11 -1.53
N ASP A 218 -1.89 11.78 -2.26
CA ASP A 218 -2.66 12.89 -1.69
C ASP A 218 -3.94 12.35 -1.03
N LEU A 219 -3.96 12.26 0.29
CA LEU A 219 -5.09 11.71 1.05
C LEU A 219 -6.43 12.42 0.79
N ARG A 220 -6.41 13.67 0.30
CA ARG A 220 -7.64 14.43 -0.02
C ARG A 220 -8.39 13.85 -1.21
N GLU A 221 -7.71 13.02 -1.99
CA GLU A 221 -8.29 12.33 -3.13
C GLU A 221 -9.09 11.07 -2.74
N TYR A 222 -8.99 10.62 -1.48
CA TYR A 222 -9.53 9.36 -0.99
C TYR A 222 -10.46 9.55 0.21
N ALA A 223 -11.69 9.07 0.11
CA ALA A 223 -12.72 9.32 1.12
C ALA A 223 -12.59 8.45 2.38
N GLN A 224 -12.01 7.26 2.28
CA GLN A 224 -12.09 6.22 3.32
C GLN A 224 -10.75 5.71 3.83
N VAL A 225 -9.70 6.54 3.78
CA VAL A 225 -8.32 6.16 4.13
C VAL A 225 -8.24 5.44 5.49
N PHE A 226 -8.82 6.03 6.53
CA PHE A 226 -8.69 5.52 7.89
C PHE A 226 -9.61 4.32 8.17
N THR A 227 -10.73 4.22 7.49
CA THR A 227 -11.58 3.02 7.51
C THR A 227 -10.87 1.85 6.83
N ALA A 228 -10.23 2.10 5.69
CA ALA A 228 -9.42 1.10 4.98
C ALA A 228 -8.21 0.66 5.81
N PHE A 229 -7.52 1.58 6.50
CA PHE A 229 -6.45 1.25 7.43
C PHE A 229 -6.91 0.35 8.57
N SER A 230 -8.03 0.67 9.21
CA SER A 230 -8.57 -0.14 10.31
C SER A 230 -9.03 -1.53 9.82
N ALA A 231 -9.57 -1.63 8.60
CA ALA A 231 -9.91 -2.91 7.98
C ALA A 231 -8.65 -3.74 7.69
N TYR A 232 -7.58 -3.11 7.20
CA TYR A 232 -6.28 -3.74 7.02
C TYR A 232 -5.72 -4.28 8.35
N GLN A 233 -5.73 -3.49 9.41
CA GLN A 233 -5.26 -3.93 10.72
C GLN A 233 -6.06 -5.13 11.26
N THR A 234 -7.37 -5.13 11.06
CA THR A 234 -8.22 -6.27 11.43
C THR A 234 -7.88 -7.51 10.61
N ALA A 235 -7.75 -7.36 9.30
CA ALA A 235 -7.39 -8.46 8.41
C ALA A 235 -5.99 -9.01 8.74
N ARG A 236 -5.03 -8.13 9.04
CA ARG A 236 -3.66 -8.49 9.41
C ARG A 236 -3.60 -9.40 10.65
N GLN A 237 -4.45 -9.15 11.66
CA GLN A 237 -4.51 -9.97 12.86
C GLN A 237 -5.08 -11.38 12.60
N ASP A 238 -5.95 -11.51 11.60
CA ASP A 238 -6.63 -12.76 11.24
C ASP A 238 -5.86 -13.59 10.21
N ILE A 239 -4.76 -13.04 9.64
CA ILE A 239 -3.98 -13.73 8.61
C ILE A 239 -3.19 -14.89 9.21
N GLU A 240 -3.51 -16.10 8.76
CA GLU A 240 -2.60 -17.23 8.80
C GLU A 240 -1.68 -17.14 7.57
N ARG A 241 -0.41 -16.79 7.78
CA ARG A 241 0.60 -16.58 6.72
C ARG A 241 0.64 -17.70 5.68
N LYS A 242 0.28 -18.92 6.05
CA LYS A 242 0.25 -20.10 5.17
C LYS A 242 -0.93 -20.13 4.18
N ASN A 243 -1.99 -19.36 4.41
CA ASN A 243 -3.19 -19.40 3.59
C ASN A 243 -3.18 -18.41 2.42
N TYR A 244 -2.18 -17.53 2.36
CA TYR A 244 -2.03 -16.55 1.29
C TYR A 244 -0.89 -16.87 0.33
N ASP A 245 -0.35 -18.07 0.40
CA ASP A 245 0.61 -18.56 -0.58
C ASP A 245 -0.10 -18.84 -1.93
N VAL A 246 -0.37 -17.76 -2.62
CA VAL A 246 -0.96 -17.80 -3.97
C VAL A 246 0.11 -18.10 -5.01
N CYS A 247 1.35 -17.93 -4.63
CA CYS A 247 2.50 -18.38 -5.37
C CYS A 247 2.92 -19.76 -4.86
N ALA A 248 1.96 -20.69 -4.75
CA ALA A 248 2.23 -22.14 -4.63
C ALA A 248 3.11 -22.68 -5.77
N SER A 249 3.83 -21.84 -6.36
CA SER A 249 4.58 -21.92 -7.58
C SER A 249 6.06 -21.63 -7.37
N ASP A 250 6.50 -21.60 -6.15
CA ASP A 250 7.92 -21.68 -5.83
C ASP A 250 8.44 -23.11 -6.04
N TYR A 251 7.71 -23.88 -6.88
CA TYR A 251 8.10 -25.19 -7.33
C TYR A 251 8.32 -25.17 -8.85
N ASP A 252 9.41 -25.77 -9.30
CA ASP A 252 9.71 -25.93 -10.71
C ASP A 252 8.77 -26.95 -11.41
N GLU A 253 8.96 -27.17 -12.73
CA GLU A 253 8.15 -28.13 -13.50
C GLU A 253 8.25 -29.56 -12.99
N ASP A 254 9.29 -29.88 -12.23
CA ASP A 254 9.55 -31.19 -11.62
C ASP A 254 9.02 -31.30 -10.18
N GLY A 255 8.45 -30.20 -9.64
CA GLY A 255 7.89 -30.14 -8.30
C GLY A 255 8.93 -29.91 -7.20
N ASN A 256 10.12 -29.41 -7.53
CA ASN A 256 11.12 -29.00 -6.55
C ASN A 256 10.89 -27.54 -6.16
N GLU A 257 11.14 -27.21 -4.88
CA GLU A 257 11.11 -25.87 -4.38
C GLU A 257 12.16 -25.00 -5.10
N VAL A 258 11.75 -23.85 -5.61
CA VAL A 258 12.63 -22.90 -6.31
C VAL A 258 13.24 -21.95 -5.28
N GLU A 259 14.55 -22.00 -5.09
CA GLU A 259 15.28 -21.12 -4.18
C GLU A 259 15.55 -19.72 -4.77
N GLU A 260 15.28 -19.50 -6.06
CA GLU A 260 15.55 -18.25 -6.77
C GLU A 260 14.34 -17.29 -6.66
N PRO A 261 14.56 -15.98 -6.72
CA PRO A 261 13.47 -15.01 -6.70
C PRO A 261 12.50 -15.26 -7.86
N SER A 262 11.21 -15.32 -7.55
CA SER A 262 10.14 -15.57 -8.52
C SER A 262 9.97 -14.45 -9.55
N TYR A 263 10.75 -13.36 -9.43
CA TYR A 263 10.68 -12.16 -10.26
C TYR A 263 12.03 -11.80 -10.84
N ASN A 264 12.01 -11.34 -12.09
CA ASN A 264 13.18 -10.75 -12.71
C ASN A 264 13.31 -9.25 -12.36
N GLU A 265 14.39 -8.64 -12.82
CA GLU A 265 14.68 -7.22 -12.63
C GLU A 265 13.62 -6.26 -13.19
N TYR A 266 12.74 -6.70 -14.08
CA TYR A 266 11.64 -5.91 -14.64
C TYR A 266 10.37 -5.96 -13.81
N GLY A 267 10.29 -6.88 -12.82
CA GLY A 267 9.09 -7.18 -12.04
C GLY A 267 8.18 -8.23 -12.69
N ASP A 268 8.65 -8.94 -13.73
CA ASP A 268 7.91 -10.06 -14.31
C ASP A 268 8.06 -11.29 -13.45
N TYR A 269 6.98 -12.03 -13.25
CA TYR A 269 7.02 -13.35 -12.64
C TYR A 269 7.60 -14.37 -13.63
N VAL A 270 8.67 -15.06 -13.25
CA VAL A 270 9.47 -15.89 -14.17
C VAL A 270 9.39 -17.38 -13.87
N VAL A 271 8.91 -17.80 -12.71
CA VAL A 271 8.69 -19.20 -12.39
C VAL A 271 7.64 -19.75 -13.36
N TYR A 272 7.88 -20.91 -13.94
CA TYR A 272 7.04 -21.53 -14.99
C TYR A 272 6.91 -20.75 -16.30
N ARG A 273 7.68 -19.68 -16.53
CA ARG A 273 7.78 -19.18 -17.89
C ARG A 273 8.47 -20.24 -18.74
N PRO A 274 7.77 -20.82 -19.71
CA PRO A 274 8.47 -21.61 -20.72
C PRO A 274 9.52 -20.71 -21.34
N ASN A 275 10.72 -21.20 -21.57
CA ASN A 275 11.68 -20.54 -22.42
C ASN A 275 10.93 -19.99 -23.63
N SER A 276 11.33 -18.86 -24.18
CA SER A 276 10.71 -18.22 -25.36
C SER A 276 10.51 -19.17 -26.55
N THR A 277 11.04 -20.39 -26.48
CA THR A 277 10.91 -21.50 -27.43
C THR A 277 9.91 -22.56 -27.01
N SER A 278 9.28 -22.46 -25.81
CA SER A 278 8.30 -23.45 -25.36
C SER A 278 6.93 -23.18 -26.03
N GLU A 279 6.45 -24.17 -26.75
CA GLU A 279 5.11 -24.15 -27.39
C GLU A 279 3.95 -24.31 -26.39
N LYS A 280 4.21 -24.54 -25.10
CA LYS A 280 3.19 -24.72 -24.08
C LYS A 280 2.84 -23.40 -23.41
N PRO A 281 1.59 -22.92 -23.49
CA PRO A 281 1.14 -21.78 -22.71
C PRO A 281 1.22 -22.12 -21.21
N ILE A 282 1.55 -21.13 -20.38
CA ILE A 282 1.74 -21.26 -18.93
C ILE A 282 0.56 -21.94 -18.22
N TYR A 283 -0.63 -21.85 -18.77
CA TYR A 283 -1.85 -22.46 -18.22
C TYR A 283 -2.49 -23.51 -19.16
N GLY A 284 -1.79 -23.99 -20.17
CA GLY A 284 -2.34 -24.96 -21.11
C GLY A 284 -3.55 -24.49 -21.90
N LEU A 285 -3.88 -23.21 -21.83
CA LEU A 285 -4.99 -22.65 -22.60
C LEU A 285 -4.48 -22.28 -24.00
N PRO A 286 -5.17 -22.75 -25.07
CA PRO A 286 -4.83 -22.30 -26.40
C PRO A 286 -5.06 -20.79 -26.51
N VAL A 287 -4.02 -20.04 -26.84
CA VAL A 287 -4.16 -18.62 -27.20
C VAL A 287 -4.72 -18.59 -28.63
N ASN A 288 -6.02 -18.69 -28.73
CA ASN A 288 -6.74 -18.42 -29.98
C ASN A 288 -7.13 -16.94 -29.99
N TYR A 289 -6.35 -16.14 -30.68
CA TYR A 289 -6.76 -14.82 -31.11
C TYR A 289 -7.24 -14.88 -32.56
#